data_042eecfae86942abadca13101d7405ef
#
_entry.id   042eecfae86942abadca13101d7405ef
#
_cell.length_a   1.000
_cell.length_b   1.000
_cell.length_c   1.000
_cell.angle_alpha   90.00
_cell.angle_beta   90.00
_cell.angle_gamma   90.00
#
_symmetry.space_group_name_H-M   'P 1'
#
loop_
_entity.id
_entity.type
_entity.pdbx_description
1 polymer ?
#
loop_
_entity_poly.entity_id
_entity_poly.type
_entity_poly.pdbx_seq_one_letter_code
_entity_poly.pdbx_strand_id
1 'polypeptide(L)'
;MAMGKRKTCRHEPLFLAATDLPRTPAHPFYERLNQILAEHQFDPFVEGLCQPFYAEVLGRPSLEPVKYFRFLLLGYFEGIDSERGIAWRLADSFSLRAFVGYARYEATADHSTLSRTRRLIDLETHGQVFQWVLTILAEEGLIHGKTIGVDATTLEANAALRSIIRRDTKETYQEFLTRLAQASGIETPTREDLAKVDRERENKGSNKEWEHPHDPDARIAKMKDGSTHLAYKAEHAVDLGEGAVGAVVAVTLVGADQGDTATLMPTLGQAARNLQAVAADPEAAAQMNAELVREAVTDKGYHSNGSLLDLDETGTRSYVPEPDRGPRHWEGKQAEKKAVYANRRRIRGQRGKRLLRRRGEYVERTFAHIYETGGMRRLHLRGRENILKRLLIHVSGFNLSLVMRKLIGNGTPRGLQGQVDGVVSLFWSLGQVLQSVRGLANTSR
;
A
#
# COMPACT_ATOMS: atom_id res chain seq x y z
N MET A 1 15.62 -45.34 -11.98
CA MET A 1 14.41 -45.13 -11.12
C MET A 1 13.22 -45.73 -11.83
N ALA A 2 12.35 -46.47 -11.12
CA ALA A 2 11.13 -47.02 -11.73
C ALA A 2 10.01 -45.97 -11.74
N MET A 3 9.19 -45.95 -12.81
CA MET A 3 8.04 -45.05 -12.93
C MET A 3 6.97 -45.40 -11.89
N GLY A 4 6.50 -44.41 -11.14
CA GLY A 4 5.43 -44.58 -10.15
C GLY A 4 4.11 -45.03 -10.81
N LYS A 5 3.42 -45.98 -10.21
CA LYS A 5 2.12 -46.47 -10.69
C LYS A 5 0.99 -45.58 -10.18
N ARG A 6 0.05 -45.22 -11.06
CA ARG A 6 -1.18 -44.45 -10.69
C ARG A 6 -2.06 -45.33 -9.80
N LYS A 7 -2.36 -44.81 -8.61
CA LYS A 7 -3.40 -45.40 -7.72
C LYS A 7 -4.77 -44.99 -8.22
N THR A 8 -5.61 -45.94 -8.64
CA THR A 8 -6.93 -45.69 -9.21
C THR A 8 -8.04 -45.55 -8.16
N CYS A 9 -7.79 -45.98 -6.93
CA CYS A 9 -8.74 -45.84 -5.82
C CYS A 9 -8.03 -45.28 -4.60
N ARG A 10 -8.51 -44.17 -4.06
CA ARG A 10 -8.07 -43.60 -2.79
C ARG A 10 -9.20 -43.72 -1.79
N HIS A 11 -9.06 -44.62 -0.85
CA HIS A 11 -9.90 -44.65 0.32
C HIS A 11 -9.34 -43.62 1.32
N GLU A 12 -10.11 -42.59 1.62
CA GLU A 12 -9.76 -41.67 2.69
C GLU A 12 -10.02 -42.36 4.03
N PRO A 13 -9.04 -42.40 4.95
CA PRO A 13 -9.27 -42.96 6.27
C PRO A 13 -10.30 -42.12 7.02
N LEU A 14 -11.17 -42.78 7.79
CA LEU A 14 -12.20 -42.12 8.60
C LEU A 14 -11.57 -41.23 9.70
N PHE A 15 -10.39 -41.58 10.18
CA PHE A 15 -9.63 -40.86 11.18
C PHE A 15 -8.21 -40.68 10.69
N LEU A 16 -7.67 -39.43 10.79
CA LEU A 16 -6.29 -39.09 10.54
C LEU A 16 -5.68 -38.56 11.83
N ALA A 17 -4.60 -39.16 12.29
CA ALA A 17 -3.83 -38.59 13.38
C ALA A 17 -3.11 -37.32 12.89
N ALA A 18 -2.93 -36.31 13.77
CA ALA A 18 -2.19 -35.10 13.44
C ALA A 18 -0.74 -35.38 13.00
N THR A 19 -0.17 -36.52 13.43
CA THR A 19 1.14 -37.04 13.01
C THR A 19 1.18 -37.50 11.57
N ASP A 20 0.05 -37.88 10.98
CA ASP A 20 -0.07 -38.44 9.63
C ASP A 20 -0.24 -37.33 8.57
N LEU A 21 -0.47 -36.09 9.02
CA LEU A 21 -0.54 -34.94 8.11
C LEU A 21 0.85 -34.68 7.50
N PRO A 22 0.91 -34.29 6.21
CA PRO A 22 2.18 -34.01 5.55
C PRO A 22 3.03 -33.00 6.34
N ARG A 23 4.27 -33.36 6.63
CA ARG A 23 5.26 -32.45 7.20
C ARG A 23 6.03 -31.83 6.03
N THR A 24 5.75 -30.57 5.75
CA THR A 24 6.54 -29.75 4.83
C THR A 24 7.49 -28.89 5.63
N PRO A 25 8.73 -28.68 5.17
CA PRO A 25 9.59 -27.64 5.74
C PRO A 25 8.84 -26.30 5.70
N ALA A 26 9.00 -25.49 6.72
CA ALA A 26 8.46 -24.12 6.68
C ALA A 26 9.18 -23.34 5.57
N HIS A 27 8.51 -22.33 5.00
CA HIS A 27 9.13 -21.51 3.97
C HIS A 27 10.11 -20.52 4.62
N PRO A 28 11.42 -20.53 4.28
CA PRO A 28 12.46 -19.78 4.99
C PRO A 28 12.15 -18.27 5.10
N PHE A 29 11.53 -17.70 4.06
CA PHE A 29 11.10 -16.30 4.08
C PHE A 29 10.10 -16.01 5.20
N TYR A 30 9.05 -16.84 5.31
CA TYR A 30 8.02 -16.63 6.33
C TYR A 30 8.48 -16.97 7.75
N GLU A 31 9.43 -17.91 7.89
CA GLU A 31 10.08 -18.17 9.18
C GLU A 31 10.84 -16.92 9.64
N ARG A 32 11.67 -16.33 8.77
CA ARG A 32 12.42 -15.13 9.13
C ARG A 32 11.49 -13.94 9.38
N LEU A 33 10.45 -13.77 8.58
CA LEU A 33 9.46 -12.71 8.81
C LEU A 33 8.77 -12.89 10.18
N ASN A 34 8.38 -14.11 10.56
CA ASN A 34 7.82 -14.38 11.87
C ASN A 34 8.80 -14.08 13.00
N GLN A 35 10.10 -14.35 12.82
CA GLN A 35 11.13 -13.99 13.80
C GLN A 35 11.18 -12.47 14.01
N ILE A 36 11.21 -11.68 12.91
CA ILE A 36 11.19 -10.20 12.98
C ILE A 36 9.94 -9.71 13.71
N LEU A 37 8.75 -10.24 13.34
CA LEU A 37 7.50 -9.88 14.00
C LEU A 37 7.53 -10.19 15.51
N ALA A 38 8.13 -11.32 15.89
CA ALA A 38 8.26 -11.72 17.29
C ALA A 38 9.33 -10.89 18.05
N GLU A 39 10.49 -10.63 17.42
CA GLU A 39 11.58 -9.80 17.98
C GLU A 39 11.05 -8.40 18.37
N HIS A 40 10.18 -7.82 17.54
CA HIS A 40 9.55 -6.51 17.77
C HIS A 40 8.17 -6.58 18.44
N GLN A 41 7.80 -7.71 19.06
CA GLN A 41 6.58 -7.87 19.88
C GLN A 41 5.27 -7.54 19.12
N PHE A 42 5.15 -7.95 17.85
CA PHE A 42 3.98 -7.66 17.00
C PHE A 42 2.66 -8.15 17.60
N ASP A 43 2.64 -9.39 18.09
CA ASP A 43 1.41 -10.03 18.55
C ASP A 43 0.81 -9.29 19.77
N PRO A 44 1.55 -9.07 20.88
CA PRO A 44 1.01 -8.31 22.02
C PRO A 44 0.71 -6.84 21.67
N PHE A 45 1.46 -6.21 20.76
CA PHE A 45 1.16 -4.87 20.29
C PHE A 45 -0.20 -4.78 19.60
N VAL A 46 -0.46 -5.66 18.62
CA VAL A 46 -1.72 -5.70 17.89
C VAL A 46 -2.90 -6.10 18.79
N GLU A 47 -2.71 -7.05 19.69
CA GLU A 47 -3.73 -7.46 20.66
C GLU A 47 -4.13 -6.29 21.56
N GLY A 48 -3.15 -5.57 22.10
CA GLY A 48 -3.39 -4.38 22.93
C GLY A 48 -4.17 -3.29 22.18
N LEU A 49 -3.79 -2.99 20.91
CA LEU A 49 -4.51 -2.02 20.09
C LEU A 49 -5.95 -2.43 19.78
N CYS A 50 -6.19 -3.71 19.59
CA CYS A 50 -7.49 -4.21 19.15
C CYS A 50 -8.43 -4.55 20.31
N GLN A 51 -7.96 -4.65 21.54
CA GLN A 51 -8.77 -4.99 22.70
C GLN A 51 -10.09 -4.19 22.82
N PRO A 52 -10.14 -2.87 22.56
CA PRO A 52 -11.38 -2.10 22.67
C PRO A 52 -12.47 -2.49 21.67
N PHE A 53 -12.14 -3.18 20.58
CA PHE A 53 -13.09 -3.59 19.54
C PHE A 53 -13.72 -4.95 19.82
N TYR A 54 -13.24 -5.70 20.81
CA TYR A 54 -13.71 -7.05 21.12
C TYR A 54 -14.39 -7.08 22.48
N ALA A 55 -15.43 -7.92 22.59
CA ALA A 55 -16.11 -8.12 23.86
C ALA A 55 -15.23 -8.95 24.81
N GLU A 56 -15.18 -8.57 26.08
CA GLU A 56 -14.32 -9.22 27.08
C GLU A 56 -14.71 -10.68 27.37
N VAL A 57 -16.00 -11.02 27.45
CA VAL A 57 -16.47 -12.34 27.95
C VAL A 57 -17.52 -12.99 27.08
N LEU A 58 -18.49 -12.27 26.49
CA LEU A 58 -19.64 -12.80 25.82
C LEU A 58 -19.61 -12.58 24.30
N GLY A 59 -19.83 -13.65 23.54
CA GLY A 59 -19.97 -13.56 22.09
C GLY A 59 -19.38 -14.78 21.36
N ARG A 60 -19.73 -14.92 20.07
CA ARG A 60 -19.10 -15.92 19.20
C ARG A 60 -17.63 -15.53 19.00
N PRO A 61 -16.67 -16.48 19.16
CA PRO A 61 -15.28 -16.21 18.85
C PRO A 61 -15.12 -15.62 17.45
N SER A 62 -14.47 -14.46 17.36
CA SER A 62 -14.17 -13.79 16.10
C SER A 62 -12.72 -14.09 15.69
N LEU A 63 -12.31 -13.63 14.50
CA LEU A 63 -10.94 -13.78 14.05
C LEU A 63 -9.99 -12.97 14.97
N GLU A 64 -8.96 -13.61 15.44
CA GLU A 64 -7.90 -12.98 16.23
C GLU A 64 -7.26 -11.83 15.45
N PRO A 65 -7.03 -10.65 16.06
CA PRO A 65 -6.50 -9.49 15.35
C PRO A 65 -5.11 -9.75 14.74
N VAL A 66 -4.27 -10.51 15.42
CA VAL A 66 -2.96 -10.93 14.90
C VAL A 66 -3.10 -11.72 13.59
N LYS A 67 -4.01 -12.71 13.57
CA LYS A 67 -4.29 -13.49 12.36
C LYS A 67 -4.80 -12.57 11.23
N TYR A 68 -5.67 -11.62 11.55
CA TYR A 68 -6.21 -10.66 10.56
C TYR A 68 -5.11 -9.84 9.90
N PHE A 69 -4.21 -9.22 10.65
CA PHE A 69 -3.14 -8.41 10.06
C PHE A 69 -2.14 -9.27 9.26
N ARG A 70 -1.79 -10.46 9.75
CA ARG A 70 -0.95 -11.41 9.00
C ARG A 70 -1.59 -11.88 7.70
N PHE A 71 -2.92 -12.08 7.67
CA PHE A 71 -3.67 -12.32 6.43
C PHE A 71 -3.49 -11.18 5.41
N LEU A 72 -3.59 -9.94 5.86
CA LEU A 72 -3.43 -8.79 4.97
C LEU A 72 -2.00 -8.67 4.43
N LEU A 73 -0.99 -8.97 5.24
CA LEU A 73 0.42 -9.00 4.80
C LEU A 73 0.65 -10.05 3.71
N LEU A 74 0.02 -11.22 3.81
CA LEU A 74 0.08 -12.25 2.74
C LEU A 74 -0.35 -11.71 1.39
N GLY A 75 -1.34 -10.81 1.34
CA GLY A 75 -1.79 -10.19 0.10
C GLY A 75 -0.65 -9.52 -0.66
N TYR A 76 0.23 -8.80 0.03
CA TYR A 76 1.40 -8.20 -0.58
C TYR A 76 2.43 -9.26 -0.99
N PHE A 77 2.83 -10.13 -0.07
CA PHE A 77 3.92 -11.09 -0.32
C PHE A 77 3.59 -12.14 -1.38
N GLU A 78 2.34 -12.57 -1.45
CA GLU A 78 1.86 -13.51 -2.46
C GLU A 78 1.36 -12.81 -3.75
N GLY A 79 1.24 -11.48 -3.76
CA GLY A 79 0.75 -10.69 -4.90
C GLY A 79 -0.73 -10.95 -5.19
N ILE A 80 -1.56 -11.03 -4.14
CA ILE A 80 -2.99 -11.34 -4.24
C ILE A 80 -3.82 -10.09 -3.99
N ASP A 81 -4.66 -9.75 -4.94
CA ASP A 81 -5.47 -8.53 -4.98
C ASP A 81 -6.73 -8.58 -4.09
N SER A 82 -7.33 -9.75 -3.88
CA SER A 82 -8.61 -9.92 -3.20
C SER A 82 -8.50 -10.71 -1.89
N GLU A 83 -9.32 -10.36 -0.90
CA GLU A 83 -9.42 -11.10 0.37
C GLU A 83 -9.87 -12.55 0.16
N ARG A 84 -10.70 -12.80 -0.87
CA ARG A 84 -11.12 -14.16 -1.25
C ARG A 84 -9.93 -14.97 -1.77
N GLY A 85 -9.10 -14.37 -2.62
CA GLY A 85 -7.88 -15.01 -3.12
C GLY A 85 -6.90 -15.34 -2.00
N ILE A 86 -6.72 -14.41 -1.03
CA ILE A 86 -5.86 -14.66 0.14
C ILE A 86 -6.39 -15.83 0.98
N ALA A 87 -7.70 -15.86 1.25
CA ALA A 87 -8.31 -16.93 2.03
C ALA A 87 -8.13 -18.30 1.34
N TRP A 88 -8.34 -18.40 0.03
CA TRP A 88 -8.09 -19.63 -0.73
C TRP A 88 -6.61 -20.02 -0.71
N ARG A 89 -5.72 -19.09 -0.96
CA ARG A 89 -4.27 -19.36 -0.97
C ARG A 89 -3.78 -19.84 0.40
N LEU A 90 -4.30 -19.27 1.48
CA LEU A 90 -3.98 -19.71 2.84
C LEU A 90 -4.51 -21.13 3.13
N ALA A 91 -5.74 -21.44 2.70
CA ALA A 91 -6.33 -22.76 2.91
C ALA A 91 -5.49 -23.89 2.28
N ASP A 92 -4.87 -23.63 1.12
CA ASP A 92 -4.10 -24.60 0.35
C ASP A 92 -2.63 -24.76 0.79
N SER A 93 -2.14 -23.95 1.74
CA SER A 93 -0.72 -23.93 2.09
C SER A 93 -0.46 -24.10 3.58
N PHE A 94 0.11 -25.23 3.99
CA PHE A 94 0.55 -25.44 5.37
C PHE A 94 1.60 -24.44 5.85
N SER A 95 2.47 -23.99 4.97
CA SER A 95 3.50 -22.99 5.29
C SER A 95 2.89 -21.63 5.59
N LEU A 96 1.91 -21.17 4.80
CA LEU A 96 1.20 -19.92 5.02
C LEU A 96 0.30 -19.99 6.26
N ARG A 97 -0.34 -21.15 6.50
CA ARG A 97 -1.11 -21.40 7.73
C ARG A 97 -0.25 -21.24 8.97
N ALA A 98 0.97 -21.82 8.95
CA ALA A 98 1.92 -21.65 10.04
C ALA A 98 2.35 -20.18 10.24
N PHE A 99 2.58 -19.43 9.14
CA PHE A 99 2.89 -18.00 9.21
C PHE A 99 1.79 -17.18 9.89
N VAL A 100 0.52 -17.47 9.55
CA VAL A 100 -0.64 -16.75 10.14
C VAL A 100 -0.94 -17.22 11.57
N GLY A 101 -0.48 -18.40 11.98
CA GLY A 101 -0.70 -18.95 13.32
C GLY A 101 -1.85 -19.98 13.38
N TYR A 102 -2.16 -20.65 12.25
CA TYR A 102 -3.13 -21.74 12.22
C TYR A 102 -2.46 -23.10 12.45
N ALA A 103 -3.06 -23.92 13.28
CA ALA A 103 -2.72 -25.34 13.35
C ALA A 103 -3.08 -26.05 12.04
N ARG A 104 -2.43 -27.19 11.76
CA ARG A 104 -2.64 -27.94 10.50
C ARG A 104 -4.06 -28.42 10.29
N TYR A 105 -4.74 -28.78 11.38
CA TYR A 105 -6.13 -29.27 11.39
C TYR A 105 -7.18 -28.18 11.59
N GLU A 106 -6.75 -26.94 11.90
CA GLU A 106 -7.64 -25.81 12.17
C GLU A 106 -8.25 -25.28 10.88
N ALA A 107 -9.54 -24.99 10.85
CA ALA A 107 -10.19 -24.34 9.71
C ALA A 107 -9.74 -22.87 9.58
N THR A 108 -9.32 -22.48 8.41
CA THR A 108 -8.92 -21.09 8.13
C THR A 108 -10.14 -20.19 7.95
N ALA A 109 -10.00 -18.92 8.33
CA ALA A 109 -11.04 -17.91 8.13
C ALA A 109 -11.32 -17.67 6.64
N ASP A 110 -12.59 -17.47 6.31
CA ASP A 110 -13.01 -17.10 4.96
C ASP A 110 -12.96 -15.57 4.74
N HIS A 111 -13.14 -15.14 3.50
CA HIS A 111 -13.14 -13.73 3.11
C HIS A 111 -14.24 -12.91 3.80
N SER A 112 -15.38 -13.49 4.15
CA SER A 112 -16.47 -12.77 4.84
C SER A 112 -16.09 -12.47 6.28
N THR A 113 -15.32 -13.33 6.92
CA THR A 113 -14.75 -13.11 8.24
C THR A 113 -13.71 -11.97 8.20
N LEU A 114 -12.81 -11.98 7.22
CA LEU A 114 -11.86 -10.86 7.01
C LEU A 114 -12.60 -9.53 6.81
N SER A 115 -13.63 -9.53 5.98
CA SER A 115 -14.44 -8.33 5.72
C SER A 115 -15.17 -7.80 6.96
N ARG A 116 -15.64 -8.68 7.85
CA ARG A 116 -16.24 -8.30 9.13
C ARG A 116 -15.21 -7.72 10.08
N THR A 117 -14.06 -8.35 10.21
CA THR A 117 -12.97 -7.88 11.06
C THR A 117 -12.43 -6.52 10.59
N ARG A 118 -12.27 -6.30 9.27
CA ARG A 118 -11.88 -4.99 8.73
C ARG A 118 -12.87 -3.87 9.10
N ARG A 119 -14.18 -4.17 9.14
CA ARG A 119 -15.21 -3.19 9.54
C ARG A 119 -15.25 -2.96 11.05
N LEU A 120 -14.82 -3.94 11.81
CA LEU A 120 -14.75 -3.85 13.27
C LEU A 120 -13.58 -2.96 13.72
N ILE A 121 -12.39 -3.21 13.20
CA ILE A 121 -11.17 -2.46 13.56
C ILE A 121 -11.13 -1.15 12.76
N ASP A 122 -10.87 -0.03 13.41
CA ASP A 122 -10.88 1.30 12.80
C ASP A 122 -9.65 1.60 11.91
N LEU A 123 -9.66 2.76 11.26
CA LEU A 123 -8.57 3.20 10.40
C LEU A 123 -7.34 3.62 11.21
N GLU A 124 -7.54 4.17 12.40
CA GLU A 124 -6.46 4.63 13.26
C GLU A 124 -5.57 3.45 13.69
N THR A 125 -6.17 2.34 14.12
CA THR A 125 -5.46 1.11 14.45
C THR A 125 -4.63 0.59 13.27
N HIS A 126 -5.15 0.62 12.04
CA HIS A 126 -4.36 0.26 10.85
C HIS A 126 -3.20 1.25 10.62
N GLY A 127 -3.40 2.53 10.92
CA GLY A 127 -2.37 3.56 10.91
C GLY A 127 -1.27 3.29 11.94
N GLN A 128 -1.63 2.87 13.15
CA GLN A 128 -0.68 2.54 14.21
C GLN A 128 0.14 1.28 13.87
N VAL A 129 -0.46 0.27 13.24
CA VAL A 129 0.27 -0.89 12.72
C VAL A 129 1.25 -0.47 11.60
N PHE A 130 0.87 0.46 10.74
CA PHE A 130 1.78 1.01 9.75
C PHE A 130 2.93 1.78 10.41
N GLN A 131 2.68 2.61 11.42
CA GLN A 131 3.71 3.34 12.19
C GLN A 131 4.66 2.37 12.91
N TRP A 132 4.14 1.29 13.50
CA TRP A 132 4.97 0.24 14.10
C TRP A 132 5.97 -0.35 13.10
N VAL A 133 5.56 -0.61 11.85
CA VAL A 133 6.48 -1.06 10.79
C VAL A 133 7.50 0.02 10.47
N LEU A 134 7.13 1.30 10.47
CA LEU A 134 8.09 2.39 10.26
C LEU A 134 9.13 2.48 11.38
N THR A 135 8.75 2.19 12.63
CA THR A 135 9.71 2.14 13.76
C THR A 135 10.79 1.09 13.48
N ILE A 136 10.42 -0.11 13.07
CA ILE A 136 11.40 -1.16 12.69
C ILE A 136 12.35 -0.67 11.58
N LEU A 137 11.82 -0.01 10.55
CA LEU A 137 12.67 0.50 9.48
C LEU A 137 13.63 1.60 9.97
N ALA A 138 13.18 2.42 10.91
CA ALA A 138 14.03 3.46 11.49
C ALA A 138 15.13 2.85 12.36
N GLU A 139 14.83 1.91 13.27
CA GLU A 139 15.79 1.16 14.07
C GLU A 139 16.84 0.47 13.19
N GLU A 140 16.42 -0.07 12.06
CA GLU A 140 17.29 -0.66 11.05
C GLU A 140 18.05 0.37 10.19
N GLY A 141 17.90 1.70 10.43
CA GLY A 141 18.56 2.76 9.68
C GLY A 141 18.12 2.85 8.21
N LEU A 142 16.91 2.41 7.89
CA LEU A 142 16.34 2.44 6.54
C LEU A 142 15.49 3.68 6.26
N ILE A 143 15.18 4.46 7.30
CA ILE A 143 14.43 5.73 7.24
C ILE A 143 15.24 6.83 7.93
N HIS A 144 15.35 7.98 7.28
CA HIS A 144 16.00 9.16 7.82
C HIS A 144 15.06 10.36 8.00
N GLY A 145 13.97 10.43 7.25
CA GLY A 145 12.85 11.35 7.43
C GLY A 145 13.05 12.80 6.99
N LYS A 146 14.23 13.23 6.53
CA LYS A 146 14.52 14.63 6.16
C LYS A 146 14.02 15.01 4.78
N THR A 147 14.27 14.17 3.78
CA THR A 147 14.00 14.45 2.37
C THR A 147 12.90 13.50 1.89
N ILE A 148 11.74 14.05 1.59
CA ILE A 148 10.55 13.27 1.22
C ILE A 148 10.22 13.49 -0.25
N GLY A 149 10.15 12.41 -1.01
CA GLY A 149 9.63 12.38 -2.37
C GLY A 149 8.16 12.10 -2.39
N VAL A 150 7.37 12.88 -3.15
CA VAL A 150 5.93 12.67 -3.27
C VAL A 150 5.56 12.45 -4.74
N ASP A 151 4.68 11.49 -4.97
CA ASP A 151 4.04 11.25 -6.26
C ASP A 151 2.73 10.48 -6.08
N ALA A 152 1.88 10.55 -7.09
CA ALA A 152 0.56 9.93 -7.07
C ALA A 152 0.37 8.94 -8.23
N THR A 153 -0.48 7.97 -8.00
CA THR A 153 -0.95 7.05 -9.03
C THR A 153 -2.45 6.83 -8.92
N THR A 154 -3.09 6.48 -10.04
CA THR A 154 -4.52 6.20 -10.09
C THR A 154 -4.76 4.71 -9.90
N LEU A 155 -5.74 4.36 -9.06
CA LEU A 155 -6.19 3.00 -8.79
C LEU A 155 -7.60 2.82 -9.32
N GLU A 156 -7.85 1.77 -10.10
CA GLU A 156 -9.18 1.45 -10.61
C GLU A 156 -10.10 1.00 -9.47
N ALA A 157 -11.25 1.67 -9.32
CA ALA A 157 -12.23 1.34 -8.29
C ALA A 157 -13.06 0.09 -8.66
N ASN A 158 -13.57 -0.60 -7.65
CA ASN A 158 -14.56 -1.69 -7.82
C ASN A 158 -15.95 -1.11 -8.11
N ALA A 159 -16.05 -0.33 -9.17
CA ALA A 159 -17.25 0.42 -9.53
C ALA A 159 -17.34 0.54 -11.06
N ALA A 160 -18.40 0.01 -11.65
CA ALA A 160 -18.58 0.06 -13.11
C ALA A 160 -19.10 1.44 -13.53
N LEU A 161 -18.49 2.06 -14.52
CA LEU A 161 -18.91 3.36 -15.03
C LEU A 161 -20.37 3.37 -15.55
N ARG A 162 -20.84 2.24 -16.09
CA ARG A 162 -22.24 2.09 -16.54
C ARG A 162 -23.28 2.06 -15.42
N SER A 163 -22.87 1.92 -14.16
CA SER A 163 -23.74 1.85 -12.98
C SER A 163 -23.77 3.16 -12.19
N ILE A 164 -23.30 4.27 -12.79
CA ILE A 164 -23.39 5.59 -12.17
C ILE A 164 -24.83 6.09 -12.19
N ILE A 165 -25.16 6.92 -11.21
CA ILE A 165 -26.44 7.58 -11.07
C ILE A 165 -26.22 9.10 -10.98
N ARG A 166 -27.24 9.85 -11.38
CA ARG A 166 -27.22 11.30 -11.18
C ARG A 166 -27.34 11.63 -9.69
N ARG A 167 -26.60 12.65 -9.26
CA ARG A 167 -26.61 13.10 -7.85
C ARG A 167 -27.93 13.75 -7.46
N ASP A 168 -28.52 14.50 -8.39
CA ASP A 168 -29.75 15.28 -8.19
C ASP A 168 -31.03 14.42 -8.29
N THR A 169 -31.18 13.64 -9.34
CA THR A 169 -32.40 12.88 -9.65
C THR A 169 -32.34 11.42 -9.25
N LYS A 170 -31.14 10.88 -8.94
CA LYS A 170 -30.87 9.45 -8.74
C LYS A 170 -31.17 8.57 -9.97
N GLU A 171 -31.39 9.18 -11.11
CA GLU A 171 -31.61 8.54 -12.39
C GLU A 171 -30.35 7.78 -12.83
N THR A 172 -30.53 6.55 -13.30
CA THR A 172 -29.41 5.77 -13.86
C THR A 172 -28.91 6.37 -15.17
N TYR A 173 -27.67 6.04 -15.54
CA TYR A 173 -27.10 6.53 -16.79
C TYR A 173 -27.92 6.15 -18.01
N GLN A 174 -28.50 4.96 -18.02
CA GLN A 174 -29.36 4.48 -19.12
C GLN A 174 -30.70 5.22 -19.16
N GLU A 175 -31.39 5.43 -18.05
CA GLU A 175 -32.64 6.21 -17.97
C GLU A 175 -32.40 7.65 -18.46
N PHE A 176 -31.29 8.27 -18.01
CA PHE A 176 -30.92 9.60 -18.47
C PHE A 176 -30.73 9.68 -19.98
N LEU A 177 -30.01 8.72 -20.61
CA LEU A 177 -29.85 8.68 -22.06
C LEU A 177 -31.18 8.43 -22.76
N THR A 178 -32.05 7.57 -22.25
CA THR A 178 -33.37 7.30 -22.78
C THR A 178 -34.23 8.57 -22.80
N ARG A 179 -34.24 9.30 -21.70
CA ARG A 179 -34.93 10.59 -21.59
C ARG A 179 -34.41 11.62 -22.59
N LEU A 180 -33.09 11.70 -22.79
CA LEU A 180 -32.48 12.59 -23.78
C LEU A 180 -32.87 12.21 -25.21
N ALA A 181 -32.87 10.91 -25.56
CA ALA A 181 -33.27 10.41 -26.87
C ALA A 181 -34.75 10.72 -27.15
N GLN A 182 -35.63 10.53 -26.17
CA GLN A 182 -37.04 10.87 -26.24
C GLN A 182 -37.27 12.38 -26.46
N ALA A 183 -36.52 13.21 -25.71
CA ALA A 183 -36.56 14.66 -25.91
C ALA A 183 -36.06 15.10 -27.32
N SER A 184 -35.24 14.27 -27.97
CA SER A 184 -34.76 14.47 -29.33
C SER A 184 -35.72 13.89 -30.42
N GLY A 185 -36.90 13.39 -30.02
CA GLY A 185 -37.93 12.88 -30.92
C GLY A 185 -37.86 11.37 -31.22
N ILE A 186 -37.04 10.61 -30.48
CA ILE A 186 -36.95 9.15 -30.62
C ILE A 186 -37.82 8.52 -29.52
N GLU A 187 -39.06 8.17 -29.79
CA GLU A 187 -40.03 7.67 -28.79
C GLU A 187 -39.57 6.36 -28.13
N THR A 188 -39.03 5.42 -28.90
CA THR A 188 -38.55 4.11 -28.43
C THR A 188 -37.08 3.91 -28.83
N PRO A 189 -36.13 4.50 -28.09
CA PRO A 189 -34.73 4.47 -28.48
C PRO A 189 -34.13 3.06 -28.33
N THR A 190 -33.48 2.61 -29.39
CA THR A 190 -32.69 1.38 -29.40
C THR A 190 -31.34 1.61 -28.67
N ARG A 191 -30.63 0.52 -28.40
CA ARG A 191 -29.28 0.61 -27.82
C ARG A 191 -28.29 1.39 -28.69
N GLU A 192 -28.49 1.32 -30.02
CA GLU A 192 -27.67 2.05 -30.99
C GLU A 192 -27.98 3.55 -30.97
N ASP A 193 -29.25 3.91 -30.85
CA ASP A 193 -29.68 5.30 -30.70
C ASP A 193 -29.13 5.93 -29.42
N LEU A 194 -29.20 5.22 -28.29
CA LEU A 194 -28.63 5.67 -27.03
C LEU A 194 -27.10 5.87 -27.14
N ALA A 195 -26.40 4.96 -27.81
CA ALA A 195 -24.97 5.09 -28.04
C ALA A 195 -24.63 6.28 -28.97
N LYS A 196 -25.48 6.60 -29.93
CA LYS A 196 -25.35 7.77 -30.81
C LYS A 196 -25.55 9.06 -30.03
N VAL A 197 -26.64 9.16 -29.25
CA VAL A 197 -26.93 10.31 -28.37
C VAL A 197 -25.78 10.55 -27.39
N ASP A 198 -25.26 9.48 -26.77
CA ASP A 198 -24.12 9.60 -25.84
C ASP A 198 -22.84 10.07 -26.53
N ARG A 199 -22.60 9.64 -27.78
CA ARG A 199 -21.42 10.05 -28.56
C ARG A 199 -21.45 11.52 -28.95
N GLU A 200 -22.62 12.07 -29.20
CA GLU A 200 -22.82 13.45 -29.62
C GLU A 200 -22.81 14.45 -28.47
N ARG A 201 -22.90 13.98 -27.24
CA ARG A 201 -22.84 14.85 -26.03
C ARG A 201 -21.46 15.45 -25.81
N GLU A 202 -21.41 16.75 -25.52
CA GLU A 202 -20.17 17.46 -25.18
C GLU A 202 -19.61 17.07 -23.81
N ASN A 203 -20.46 16.87 -22.81
CA ASN A 203 -20.08 16.58 -21.42
C ASN A 203 -20.52 15.17 -21.00
N LYS A 204 -19.62 14.19 -21.11
CA LYS A 204 -19.94 12.76 -20.91
C LYS A 204 -19.88 12.22 -19.49
N GLY A 205 -19.24 12.91 -18.56
CA GLY A 205 -19.08 12.38 -17.20
C GLY A 205 -18.49 13.39 -16.25
N SER A 206 -19.33 14.28 -15.71
CA SER A 206 -18.91 15.23 -14.70
C SER A 206 -19.05 14.61 -13.29
N ASN A 207 -17.99 14.61 -12.50
CA ASN A 207 -18.02 14.21 -11.08
C ASN A 207 -18.96 15.10 -10.23
N LYS A 208 -19.39 16.25 -10.75
CA LYS A 208 -20.39 17.11 -10.10
C LYS A 208 -21.81 16.56 -10.26
N GLU A 209 -22.07 15.89 -11.37
CA GLU A 209 -23.41 15.39 -11.72
C GLU A 209 -23.59 13.90 -11.42
N TRP A 210 -22.51 13.12 -11.47
CA TRP A 210 -22.55 11.68 -11.41
C TRP A 210 -21.82 11.12 -10.19
N GLU A 211 -22.34 10.03 -9.64
CA GLU A 211 -21.69 9.24 -8.59
C GLU A 211 -22.01 7.76 -8.77
N HIS A 212 -21.22 6.90 -8.13
CA HIS A 212 -21.55 5.47 -8.06
C HIS A 212 -22.34 5.19 -6.77
N PRO A 213 -23.51 4.51 -6.84
CA PRO A 213 -24.41 4.36 -5.68
C PRO A 213 -23.80 3.58 -4.51
N HIS A 214 -22.90 2.65 -4.79
CA HIS A 214 -22.26 1.81 -3.77
C HIS A 214 -20.81 2.20 -3.44
N ASP A 215 -20.26 3.20 -4.14
CA ASP A 215 -18.90 3.73 -3.90
C ASP A 215 -18.86 5.21 -4.30
N PRO A 216 -19.51 6.10 -3.53
CA PRO A 216 -19.67 7.51 -3.88
C PRO A 216 -18.35 8.31 -3.80
N ASP A 217 -17.31 7.76 -3.16
CA ASP A 217 -15.99 8.36 -3.08
C ASP A 217 -15.16 8.13 -4.35
N ALA A 218 -15.46 7.09 -5.13
CA ALA A 218 -14.82 6.83 -6.41
C ALA A 218 -15.19 7.93 -7.43
N ARG A 219 -14.22 8.42 -8.18
CA ARG A 219 -14.39 9.53 -9.13
C ARG A 219 -14.10 9.09 -10.54
N ILE A 220 -14.86 9.66 -11.50
CA ILE A 220 -14.62 9.48 -12.94
C ILE A 220 -13.26 10.13 -13.25
N ALA A 221 -12.34 9.34 -13.77
CA ALA A 221 -11.00 9.78 -14.13
C ALA A 221 -10.55 9.12 -15.45
N LYS A 222 -9.74 9.85 -16.21
CA LYS A 222 -9.04 9.33 -17.37
C LYS A 222 -7.76 8.64 -16.93
N MET A 223 -7.62 7.38 -17.28
CA MET A 223 -6.45 6.58 -16.98
C MET A 223 -5.28 6.89 -17.95
N LYS A 224 -4.07 6.42 -17.62
CA LYS A 224 -2.87 6.65 -18.46
C LYS A 224 -2.98 6.04 -19.85
N ASP A 225 -3.72 4.95 -20.00
CA ASP A 225 -4.01 4.29 -21.29
C ASP A 225 -5.09 5.01 -22.13
N GLY A 226 -5.63 6.12 -21.62
CA GLY A 226 -6.69 6.90 -22.26
C GLY A 226 -8.11 6.42 -22.00
N SER A 227 -8.30 5.27 -21.34
CA SER A 227 -9.61 4.78 -20.90
C SER A 227 -10.17 5.64 -19.76
N THR A 228 -11.49 5.58 -19.56
CA THR A 228 -12.17 6.30 -18.46
C THR A 228 -12.75 5.29 -17.49
N HIS A 229 -12.39 5.41 -16.23
CA HIS A 229 -12.87 4.57 -15.15
C HIS A 229 -13.28 5.38 -13.92
N LEU A 230 -14.04 4.76 -13.03
CA LEU A 230 -14.14 5.22 -11.65
C LEU A 230 -12.87 4.83 -10.91
N ALA A 231 -12.26 5.77 -10.23
CA ALA A 231 -10.92 5.60 -9.67
C ALA A 231 -10.70 6.38 -8.38
N TYR A 232 -9.65 5.99 -7.69
CA TYR A 232 -9.03 6.69 -6.57
C TYR A 232 -7.63 7.15 -6.96
N LYS A 233 -7.17 8.21 -6.32
CA LYS A 233 -5.79 8.68 -6.36
C LYS A 233 -5.10 8.24 -5.08
N ALA A 234 -4.08 7.41 -5.19
CA ALA A 234 -3.18 7.07 -4.10
C ALA A 234 -1.90 7.89 -4.24
N GLU A 235 -1.49 8.58 -3.19
CA GLU A 235 -0.29 9.39 -3.16
C GLU A 235 0.68 8.84 -2.11
N HIS A 236 1.93 8.66 -2.50
CA HIS A 236 3.00 8.14 -1.63
C HIS A 236 3.97 9.24 -1.24
N ALA A 237 4.31 9.30 0.04
CA ALA A 237 5.46 10.01 0.55
C ALA A 237 6.58 8.99 0.85
N VAL A 238 7.71 9.14 0.19
CA VAL A 238 8.83 8.17 0.19
C VAL A 238 10.08 8.85 0.72
N ASP A 239 10.79 8.22 1.65
CA ASP A 239 12.07 8.74 2.13
C ASP A 239 13.16 8.63 1.05
N LEU A 240 13.75 9.77 0.75
CA LEU A 240 14.84 9.94 -0.23
C LEU A 240 16.17 10.34 0.43
N GLY A 241 16.28 10.27 1.74
CA GLY A 241 17.48 10.63 2.50
C GLY A 241 18.73 9.92 1.99
N GLU A 242 19.90 10.39 2.34
CA GLU A 242 21.15 9.72 2.00
C GLU A 242 21.20 8.38 2.78
N GLY A 243 21.44 7.27 2.10
CA GLY A 243 21.33 5.93 2.69
C GLY A 243 19.91 5.35 2.69
N ALA A 244 18.85 6.15 2.53
CA ALA A 244 17.48 5.62 2.46
C ALA A 244 17.29 4.66 1.28
N VAL A 245 16.42 3.68 1.47
CA VAL A 245 16.13 2.61 0.52
C VAL A 245 14.83 2.84 -0.26
N GLY A 246 14.17 3.96 -0.03
CA GLY A 246 12.89 4.31 -0.64
C GLY A 246 11.69 3.72 0.12
N ALA A 247 11.75 3.72 1.45
CA ALA A 247 10.62 3.34 2.30
C ALA A 247 9.46 4.33 2.15
N VAL A 248 8.24 3.84 2.14
CA VAL A 248 7.03 4.67 2.12
C VAL A 248 6.71 5.09 3.55
N VAL A 249 6.80 6.38 3.83
CA VAL A 249 6.55 6.96 5.18
C VAL A 249 5.13 7.47 5.36
N ALA A 250 4.40 7.70 4.28
CA ALA A 250 2.96 7.93 4.30
C ALA A 250 2.31 7.52 2.98
N VAL A 251 1.05 7.13 3.05
CA VAL A 251 0.17 6.94 1.91
C VAL A 251 -1.17 7.60 2.20
N THR A 252 -1.68 8.35 1.24
CA THR A 252 -3.00 8.96 1.28
C THR A 252 -3.85 8.47 0.11
N LEU A 253 -5.16 8.44 0.31
CA LEU A 253 -6.12 8.01 -0.70
C LEU A 253 -7.25 9.04 -0.81
N VAL A 254 -7.46 9.55 -2.01
CA VAL A 254 -8.52 10.54 -2.29
C VAL A 254 -9.24 10.19 -3.58
N GLY A 255 -10.33 10.89 -3.89
CA GLY A 255 -10.99 10.78 -5.20
C GLY A 255 -10.01 11.16 -6.33
N ALA A 256 -10.10 10.46 -7.45
CA ALA A 256 -9.16 10.66 -8.56
C ALA A 256 -9.28 12.01 -9.28
N ASP A 257 -10.29 12.81 -8.94
CA ASP A 257 -10.50 14.17 -9.42
C ASP A 257 -9.70 15.24 -8.64
N GLN A 258 -9.02 14.86 -7.57
CA GLN A 258 -8.20 15.78 -6.77
C GLN A 258 -6.87 16.08 -7.47
N GLY A 259 -6.58 17.37 -7.69
CA GLY A 259 -5.31 17.81 -8.29
C GLY A 259 -4.11 17.60 -7.37
N ASP A 260 -2.93 17.40 -7.95
CA ASP A 260 -1.67 17.17 -7.21
C ASP A 260 -1.34 18.31 -6.27
N THR A 261 -1.60 19.55 -6.68
CA THR A 261 -1.37 20.75 -5.85
C THR A 261 -2.25 20.83 -4.60
N ALA A 262 -3.42 20.19 -4.62
CA ALA A 262 -4.34 20.17 -3.48
C ALA A 262 -3.99 19.05 -2.47
N THR A 263 -3.33 17.97 -2.93
CA THR A 263 -3.05 16.79 -2.11
C THR A 263 -1.66 16.80 -1.48
N LEU A 264 -0.73 17.62 -1.98
CA LEU A 264 0.66 17.67 -1.53
C LEU A 264 0.80 17.95 -0.02
N MET A 265 0.22 19.05 0.46
CA MET A 265 0.36 19.44 1.87
C MET A 265 -0.30 18.46 2.84
N PRO A 266 -1.51 17.94 2.57
CA PRO A 266 -2.09 16.83 3.34
C PRO A 266 -1.19 15.59 3.43
N THR A 267 -0.56 15.17 2.33
CA THR A 267 0.33 14.00 2.29
C THR A 267 1.64 14.23 3.04
N LEU A 268 2.27 15.40 2.87
CA LEU A 268 3.45 15.77 3.67
C LEU A 268 3.12 15.90 5.17
N GLY A 269 1.95 16.44 5.51
CA GLY A 269 1.47 16.50 6.88
C GLY A 269 1.28 15.11 7.50
N GLN A 270 0.78 14.14 6.73
CA GLN A 270 0.68 12.75 7.19
C GLN A 270 2.06 12.11 7.36
N ALA A 271 3.00 12.37 6.44
CA ALA A 271 4.38 11.92 6.57
C ALA A 271 5.05 12.49 7.83
N ALA A 272 4.85 13.79 8.10
CA ALA A 272 5.38 14.43 9.30
C ALA A 272 4.82 13.79 10.59
N ARG A 273 3.50 13.57 10.67
CA ARG A 273 2.88 12.91 11.83
C ARG A 273 3.43 11.51 12.06
N ASN A 274 3.54 10.70 11.00
CA ASN A 274 4.07 9.35 11.09
C ASN A 274 5.53 9.35 11.56
N LEU A 275 6.38 10.19 10.97
CA LEU A 275 7.80 10.28 11.33
C LEU A 275 8.00 10.84 12.75
N GLN A 276 7.14 11.78 13.20
CA GLN A 276 7.15 12.26 14.59
C GLN A 276 6.77 11.16 15.58
N ALA A 277 5.75 10.34 15.24
CA ALA A 277 5.35 9.21 16.07
C ALA A 277 6.48 8.17 16.17
N VAL A 278 7.18 7.88 15.07
CA VAL A 278 8.35 6.98 15.04
C VAL A 278 9.52 7.56 15.85
N ALA A 279 9.78 8.87 15.73
CA ALA A 279 10.85 9.53 16.48
C ALA A 279 10.55 9.68 18.00
N ALA A 280 9.37 9.30 18.47
CA ALA A 280 9.08 9.17 19.89
C ALA A 280 9.77 7.95 20.52
N ASP A 281 10.13 6.94 19.71
CA ASP A 281 10.97 5.83 20.14
C ASP A 281 12.46 6.26 20.13
N PRO A 282 13.22 6.08 21.24
CA PRO A 282 14.60 6.54 21.35
C PRO A 282 15.58 5.83 20.41
N GLU A 283 15.38 4.54 20.14
CA GLU A 283 16.25 3.74 19.25
C GLU A 283 16.04 4.16 17.79
N ALA A 284 14.79 4.30 17.39
CA ALA A 284 14.42 4.83 16.07
C ALA A 284 14.93 6.26 15.87
N ALA A 285 14.72 7.15 16.86
CA ALA A 285 15.15 8.55 16.81
C ALA A 285 16.66 8.71 16.61
N ALA A 286 17.46 7.82 17.20
CA ALA A 286 18.92 7.83 17.06
C ALA A 286 19.40 7.64 15.61
N GLN A 287 18.59 7.00 14.76
CA GLN A 287 18.88 6.75 13.35
C GLN A 287 18.27 7.80 12.40
N MET A 288 17.36 8.62 12.92
CA MET A 288 16.64 9.62 12.13
C MET A 288 17.29 10.99 12.17
N ASN A 289 16.96 11.83 11.20
CA ASN A 289 17.39 13.23 11.21
C ASN A 289 16.61 14.04 12.27
N ALA A 290 17.28 14.98 12.92
CA ALA A 290 16.63 15.90 13.85
C ALA A 290 15.58 16.79 13.18
N GLU A 291 15.76 17.12 11.89
CA GLU A 291 14.80 17.89 11.09
C GLU A 291 14.00 16.97 10.18
N LEU A 292 12.76 16.67 10.54
CA LEU A 292 11.85 15.84 9.74
C LEU A 292 11.15 16.69 8.66
N VAL A 293 10.90 16.07 7.49
CA VAL A 293 10.19 16.66 6.33
C VAL A 293 10.74 18.04 5.93
N ARG A 294 12.06 18.22 6.01
CA ARG A 294 12.73 19.50 5.69
C ARG A 294 12.81 19.77 4.20
N GLU A 295 12.74 18.74 3.37
CA GLU A 295 12.87 18.83 1.92
C GLU A 295 11.75 18.02 1.26
N ALA A 296 11.01 18.65 0.34
CA ALA A 296 9.97 18.00 -0.47
C ALA A 296 10.39 17.97 -1.95
N VAL A 297 10.35 16.78 -2.54
CA VAL A 297 10.77 16.52 -3.92
C VAL A 297 9.58 15.92 -4.69
N THR A 298 9.07 16.64 -5.69
CA THR A 298 7.89 16.22 -6.45
C THR A 298 8.12 16.34 -7.96
N ASP A 299 7.14 15.95 -8.74
CA ASP A 299 7.14 16.20 -10.17
C ASP A 299 6.57 17.59 -10.52
N LYS A 300 6.48 17.88 -11.82
CA LYS A 300 5.98 19.17 -12.33
C LYS A 300 4.47 19.37 -12.11
N GLY A 301 3.70 18.30 -11.89
CA GLY A 301 2.25 18.36 -11.63
C GLY A 301 1.92 19.09 -10.33
N TYR A 302 2.81 19.01 -9.35
CA TYR A 302 2.68 19.67 -8.05
C TYR A 302 3.05 21.16 -8.05
N HIS A 303 3.53 21.68 -9.19
CA HIS A 303 4.01 23.05 -9.25
C HIS A 303 2.86 24.07 -9.34
N SER A 304 2.61 24.80 -8.27
CA SER A 304 1.83 26.05 -8.27
C SER A 304 2.55 27.10 -7.42
N ASN A 305 2.20 28.38 -7.63
CA ASN A 305 2.74 29.44 -6.76
C ASN A 305 2.32 29.23 -5.30
N GLY A 306 1.04 28.86 -5.07
CA GLY A 306 0.51 28.57 -3.74
C GLY A 306 1.25 27.42 -3.07
N SER A 307 1.38 26.26 -3.75
CA SER A 307 2.10 25.10 -3.17
C SER A 307 3.54 25.42 -2.79
N LEU A 308 4.24 26.25 -3.58
CA LEU A 308 5.61 26.65 -3.27
C LEU A 308 5.68 27.65 -2.11
N LEU A 309 4.65 28.49 -1.96
CA LEU A 309 4.52 29.41 -0.82
C LEU A 309 4.21 28.62 0.46
N ASP A 310 3.24 27.69 0.42
CA ASP A 310 2.88 26.83 1.56
C ASP A 310 4.09 26.05 2.08
N LEU A 311 4.92 25.52 1.16
CA LEU A 311 6.16 24.82 1.51
C LEU A 311 7.19 25.77 2.14
N ASP A 312 7.32 27.02 1.65
CA ASP A 312 8.25 28.01 2.21
C ASP A 312 7.80 28.45 3.61
N GLU A 313 6.48 28.66 3.83
CA GLU A 313 5.88 29.02 5.11
C GLU A 313 6.04 27.92 6.18
N THR A 314 5.93 26.65 5.79
CA THR A 314 6.21 25.52 6.69
C THR A 314 7.71 25.26 6.88
N GLY A 315 8.57 26.05 6.27
CA GLY A 315 10.02 25.89 6.33
C GLY A 315 10.55 24.70 5.53
N THR A 316 9.73 24.07 4.69
CA THR A 316 10.10 22.93 3.86
C THR A 316 10.73 23.41 2.53
N ARG A 317 11.92 22.95 2.23
CA ARG A 317 12.63 23.29 0.98
C ARG A 317 12.03 22.53 -0.19
N SER A 318 11.44 23.24 -1.15
CA SER A 318 10.86 22.65 -2.36
C SER A 318 11.90 22.29 -3.42
N TYR A 319 11.74 21.12 -4.06
CA TYR A 319 12.43 20.68 -5.27
C TYR A 319 11.39 20.22 -6.28
N VAL A 320 10.69 21.18 -6.88
CA VAL A 320 9.53 20.97 -7.78
C VAL A 320 9.89 21.49 -9.17
N PRO A 321 9.96 20.64 -10.21
CA PRO A 321 10.19 21.11 -11.57
C PRO A 321 9.08 22.04 -12.02
N GLU A 322 9.44 23.10 -12.74
CA GLU A 322 8.50 24.09 -13.25
C GLU A 322 8.01 23.68 -14.64
N PRO A 323 6.70 23.62 -14.89
CA PRO A 323 6.16 23.48 -16.24
C PRO A 323 6.41 24.78 -17.02
N ASP A 324 6.61 24.66 -18.34
CA ASP A 324 6.72 25.82 -19.20
C ASP A 324 5.38 26.54 -19.28
N ARG A 325 5.34 27.74 -18.69
CA ARG A 325 4.11 28.59 -18.63
C ARG A 325 4.35 29.99 -19.22
N GLY A 326 5.48 30.21 -19.88
CA GLY A 326 5.84 31.51 -20.41
C GLY A 326 6.18 32.58 -19.37
N PRO A 327 6.20 33.88 -19.74
CA PRO A 327 6.47 34.98 -18.86
C PRO A 327 5.45 35.11 -17.72
N ARG A 328 5.91 35.43 -16.52
CA ARG A 328 5.05 35.58 -15.33
C ARG A 328 5.03 37.02 -14.85
N HIS A 329 3.86 37.50 -14.44
CA HIS A 329 3.65 38.78 -13.79
C HIS A 329 3.63 38.58 -12.27
N TRP A 330 4.38 39.45 -11.54
CA TRP A 330 4.62 39.33 -10.11
C TRP A 330 4.09 40.51 -9.30
N GLU A 331 3.29 41.38 -9.92
CA GLU A 331 2.67 42.50 -9.22
C GLU A 331 1.77 41.99 -8.10
N GLY A 332 1.93 42.51 -6.89
CA GLY A 332 1.22 42.06 -5.70
C GLY A 332 1.58 40.67 -5.17
N LYS A 333 2.53 39.92 -5.80
CA LYS A 333 2.86 38.52 -5.50
C LYS A 333 4.33 38.32 -5.11
N GLN A 334 4.85 39.18 -4.24
CA GLN A 334 6.30 39.19 -3.90
C GLN A 334 6.72 37.92 -3.12
N ALA A 335 5.89 37.43 -2.19
CA ALA A 335 6.16 36.22 -1.43
C ALA A 335 6.22 34.97 -2.35
N GLU A 336 5.24 34.81 -3.23
CA GLU A 336 5.22 33.73 -4.23
C GLU A 336 6.45 33.82 -5.16
N LYS A 337 6.80 35.04 -5.62
CA LYS A 337 8.01 35.26 -6.43
C LYS A 337 9.24 34.74 -5.72
N LYS A 338 9.43 35.10 -4.44
CA LYS A 338 10.56 34.65 -3.61
C LYS A 338 10.61 33.14 -3.53
N ALA A 339 9.50 32.47 -3.22
CA ALA A 339 9.39 31.01 -3.13
C ALA A 339 9.71 30.32 -4.46
N VAL A 340 9.15 30.80 -5.58
CA VAL A 340 9.40 30.27 -6.93
C VAL A 340 10.89 30.43 -7.32
N TYR A 341 11.49 31.60 -7.12
CA TYR A 341 12.90 31.82 -7.46
C TYR A 341 13.84 31.02 -6.55
N ALA A 342 13.49 30.81 -5.28
CA ALA A 342 14.22 29.95 -4.37
C ALA A 342 14.17 28.49 -4.86
N ASN A 343 13.00 27.98 -5.26
CA ASN A 343 12.84 26.65 -5.88
C ASN A 343 13.66 26.52 -7.17
N ARG A 344 13.59 27.50 -8.09
CA ARG A 344 14.38 27.51 -9.35
C ARG A 344 15.88 27.38 -9.09
N ARG A 345 16.43 28.09 -8.09
CA ARG A 345 17.85 27.96 -7.70
C ARG A 345 18.17 26.55 -7.22
N ARG A 346 17.30 25.96 -6.37
CA ARG A 346 17.50 24.62 -5.81
C ARG A 346 17.49 23.54 -6.89
N ILE A 347 16.51 23.52 -7.81
CA ILE A 347 16.41 22.48 -8.85
C ILE A 347 17.52 22.55 -9.90
N ARG A 348 18.12 23.73 -10.16
CA ARG A 348 19.25 23.89 -11.08
C ARG A 348 20.54 23.33 -10.53
N GLY A 349 20.69 23.27 -9.20
CA GLY A 349 21.89 22.78 -8.52
C GLY A 349 22.06 21.25 -8.66
N GLN A 350 23.29 20.77 -8.47
CA GLN A 350 23.60 19.33 -8.55
C GLN A 350 22.80 18.49 -7.56
N ARG A 351 22.61 18.98 -6.33
CA ARG A 351 21.75 18.32 -5.33
C ARG A 351 20.30 18.16 -5.85
N GLY A 352 19.73 19.23 -6.40
CA GLY A 352 18.36 19.20 -6.91
C GLY A 352 18.19 18.19 -8.04
N LYS A 353 19.13 18.18 -9.01
CA LYS A 353 19.13 17.20 -10.11
C LYS A 353 19.22 15.74 -9.59
N ARG A 354 20.07 15.49 -8.58
CA ARG A 354 20.20 14.18 -7.95
C ARG A 354 18.91 13.76 -7.23
N LEU A 355 18.29 14.66 -6.46
CA LEU A 355 17.05 14.39 -5.73
C LEU A 355 15.87 14.10 -6.67
N LEU A 356 15.73 14.87 -7.76
CA LEU A 356 14.67 14.64 -8.76
C LEU A 356 14.82 13.28 -9.46
N ARG A 357 16.04 12.87 -9.79
CA ARG A 357 16.31 11.53 -10.34
C ARG A 357 15.95 10.44 -9.32
N ARG A 358 16.41 10.61 -8.08
CA ARG A 358 16.14 9.65 -7.00
C ARG A 358 14.65 9.53 -6.69
N ARG A 359 13.89 10.64 -6.72
CA ARG A 359 12.44 10.63 -6.59
C ARG A 359 11.81 9.74 -7.68
N GLY A 360 12.13 9.97 -8.95
CA GLY A 360 11.63 9.16 -10.05
C GLY A 360 11.89 7.66 -9.79
N GLU A 361 13.15 7.30 -9.54
CA GLU A 361 13.51 5.91 -9.30
C GLU A 361 12.78 5.27 -8.11
N TYR A 362 12.76 5.93 -6.95
CA TYR A 362 12.26 5.32 -5.72
C TYR A 362 10.73 5.28 -5.68
N VAL A 363 10.05 6.35 -6.07
CA VAL A 363 8.59 6.38 -6.05
C VAL A 363 8.00 5.47 -7.12
N GLU A 364 8.54 5.46 -8.34
CA GLU A 364 8.11 4.53 -9.39
C GLU A 364 8.29 3.07 -8.97
N ARG A 365 9.41 2.77 -8.27
CA ARG A 365 9.65 1.44 -7.71
C ARG A 365 8.59 1.05 -6.66
N THR A 366 8.16 1.98 -5.79
CA THR A 366 7.08 1.68 -4.84
C THR A 366 5.77 1.36 -5.57
N PHE A 367 5.44 2.10 -6.63
CA PHE A 367 4.24 1.83 -7.42
C PHE A 367 4.31 0.47 -8.12
N ALA A 368 5.45 0.13 -8.72
CA ALA A 368 5.64 -1.17 -9.37
C ALA A 368 5.49 -2.33 -8.36
N HIS A 369 6.10 -2.23 -7.19
CA HIS A 369 6.04 -3.30 -6.20
C HIS A 369 4.69 -3.40 -5.50
N ILE A 370 4.06 -2.28 -5.14
CA ILE A 370 2.81 -2.27 -4.36
C ILE A 370 1.61 -2.56 -5.28
N TYR A 371 1.54 -1.95 -6.44
CA TYR A 371 0.34 -1.99 -7.26
C TYR A 371 0.41 -3.02 -8.39
N GLU A 372 1.55 -3.21 -9.05
CA GLU A 372 1.68 -4.19 -10.13
C GLU A 372 2.00 -5.58 -9.56
N THR A 373 3.15 -5.74 -8.90
CA THR A 373 3.58 -7.04 -8.37
C THR A 373 2.75 -7.45 -7.15
N GLY A 374 2.41 -6.50 -6.29
CA GLY A 374 1.60 -6.72 -5.09
C GLY A 374 0.10 -6.84 -5.36
N GLY A 375 -0.36 -6.54 -6.59
CA GLY A 375 -1.74 -6.82 -7.02
C GLY A 375 -2.79 -5.79 -6.58
N MET A 376 -2.44 -4.53 -6.25
CA MET A 376 -3.44 -3.52 -5.85
C MET A 376 -3.74 -2.46 -6.92
N ARG A 377 -3.40 -2.69 -8.20
CA ARG A 377 -3.73 -1.75 -9.28
C ARG A 377 -5.24 -1.62 -9.48
N ARG A 378 -5.96 -2.73 -9.37
CA ARG A 378 -7.41 -2.79 -9.37
C ARG A 378 -7.90 -3.11 -7.96
N LEU A 379 -8.80 -2.28 -7.44
CA LEU A 379 -9.35 -2.43 -6.11
C LEU A 379 -10.53 -3.42 -6.12
N HIS A 380 -10.61 -4.28 -5.10
CA HIS A 380 -11.74 -5.19 -4.90
C HIS A 380 -12.66 -4.74 -3.75
N LEU A 381 -12.22 -3.76 -2.97
CA LEU A 381 -12.98 -3.14 -1.89
C LEU A 381 -13.71 -1.89 -2.38
N ARG A 382 -14.73 -1.47 -1.64
CA ARG A 382 -15.49 -0.24 -1.84
C ARG A 382 -15.41 0.63 -0.60
N GLY A 383 -15.51 1.96 -0.80
CA GLY A 383 -15.38 2.97 0.23
C GLY A 383 -13.93 3.27 0.59
N ARG A 384 -13.61 4.55 0.56
CA ARG A 384 -12.25 5.09 0.76
C ARG A 384 -11.58 4.54 2.02
N GLU A 385 -12.29 4.50 3.15
CA GLU A 385 -11.76 4.01 4.42
C GLU A 385 -11.34 2.53 4.36
N ASN A 386 -12.21 1.66 3.83
CA ASN A 386 -11.90 0.24 3.69
C ASN A 386 -10.70 -0.02 2.78
N ILE A 387 -10.59 0.77 1.71
CA ILE A 387 -9.47 0.68 0.77
C ILE A 387 -8.19 1.16 1.46
N LEU A 388 -8.25 2.27 2.20
CA LEU A 388 -7.08 2.81 2.90
C LEU A 388 -6.59 1.86 4.01
N LYS A 389 -7.48 1.25 4.80
CA LYS A 389 -7.13 0.18 5.77
C LYS A 389 -6.33 -0.93 5.09
N ARG A 390 -6.81 -1.43 3.97
CA ARG A 390 -6.11 -2.47 3.20
C ARG A 390 -4.78 -1.97 2.66
N LEU A 391 -4.75 -0.75 2.11
CA LEU A 391 -3.57 -0.16 1.50
C LEU A 391 -2.46 0.08 2.52
N LEU A 392 -2.77 0.56 3.72
CA LEU A 392 -1.78 0.76 4.80
C LEU A 392 -1.04 -0.53 5.13
N ILE A 393 -1.74 -1.65 5.30
CA ILE A 393 -1.10 -2.93 5.61
C ILE A 393 -0.36 -3.50 4.40
N HIS A 394 -0.85 -3.25 3.19
CA HIS A 394 -0.18 -3.66 1.97
C HIS A 394 1.17 -2.91 1.78
N VAL A 395 1.17 -1.61 2.05
CA VAL A 395 2.39 -0.77 2.07
C VAL A 395 3.31 -1.18 3.23
N SER A 396 2.76 -1.58 4.38
CA SER A 396 3.54 -2.18 5.48
C SER A 396 4.27 -3.44 5.01
N GLY A 397 3.63 -4.29 4.22
CA GLY A 397 4.26 -5.46 3.60
C GLY A 397 5.43 -5.07 2.69
N PHE A 398 5.27 -4.02 1.87
CA PHE A 398 6.37 -3.47 1.06
C PHE A 398 7.51 -2.97 1.95
N ASN A 399 7.23 -2.21 2.99
CA ASN A 399 8.23 -1.70 3.92
C ASN A 399 8.97 -2.85 4.64
N LEU A 400 8.26 -3.85 5.14
CA LEU A 400 8.88 -5.07 5.70
C LEU A 400 9.74 -5.80 4.66
N SER A 401 9.39 -5.76 3.37
CA SER A 401 10.22 -6.35 2.31
C SER A 401 11.59 -5.67 2.19
N LEU A 402 11.70 -4.39 2.54
CA LEU A 402 12.98 -3.68 2.59
C LEU A 402 13.85 -4.16 3.75
N VAL A 403 13.26 -4.37 4.93
CA VAL A 403 13.93 -4.99 6.09
C VAL A 403 14.41 -6.39 5.73
N MET A 404 13.53 -7.23 5.17
CA MET A 404 13.88 -8.59 4.73
C MET A 404 15.03 -8.58 3.72
N ARG A 405 15.02 -7.65 2.76
CA ARG A 405 16.11 -7.51 1.77
C ARG A 405 17.43 -7.15 2.43
N LYS A 406 17.43 -6.29 3.46
CA LYS A 406 18.63 -5.97 4.24
C LYS A 406 19.15 -7.19 5.00
N LEU A 407 18.27 -7.99 5.63
CA LEU A 407 18.66 -9.07 6.53
C LEU A 407 18.99 -10.38 5.81
N ILE A 408 18.25 -10.74 4.74
CA ILE A 408 18.42 -12.03 4.03
C ILE A 408 18.64 -11.89 2.52
N GLY A 409 18.86 -10.67 2.02
CA GLY A 409 19.09 -10.40 0.60
C GLY A 409 17.84 -10.44 -0.30
N ASN A 410 16.68 -10.91 0.20
CA ASN A 410 15.44 -11.07 -0.56
C ASN A 410 14.25 -10.42 0.14
N GLY A 411 13.54 -9.54 -0.58
CA GLY A 411 12.38 -8.81 -0.03
C GLY A 411 11.04 -9.54 -0.21
N THR A 412 10.97 -10.63 -0.98
CA THR A 412 9.74 -11.39 -1.22
C THR A 412 10.01 -12.89 -1.31
N PRO A 413 9.01 -13.76 -1.03
CA PRO A 413 9.17 -15.22 -1.17
C PRO A 413 9.61 -15.64 -2.57
N ARG A 414 9.15 -14.96 -3.62
CA ARG A 414 9.50 -15.23 -5.02
C ARG A 414 10.99 -15.03 -5.31
N GLY A 415 11.64 -14.10 -4.62
CA GLY A 415 13.09 -13.86 -4.75
C GLY A 415 13.94 -15.05 -4.33
N LEU A 416 13.42 -15.94 -3.50
CA LEU A 416 14.10 -17.19 -3.10
C LEU A 416 13.90 -18.35 -4.08
N GLN A 417 12.93 -18.28 -4.98
CA GLN A 417 12.58 -19.35 -5.93
C GLN A 417 13.58 -19.55 -7.08
N GLY A 418 14.70 -18.94 -7.08
CA GLY A 418 15.74 -19.13 -8.11
C GLY A 418 17.14 -19.29 -7.52
N GLN A 419 17.24 -19.19 -6.21
CA GLN A 419 18.51 -19.48 -5.52
C GLN A 419 18.56 -20.97 -5.20
N VAL A 420 19.61 -21.64 -5.68
CA VAL A 420 19.86 -23.06 -5.42
C VAL A 420 19.89 -23.25 -3.90
N ASP A 421 18.87 -23.91 -3.37
CA ASP A 421 18.61 -24.13 -1.93
C ASP A 421 19.79 -24.74 -1.15
N GLY A 422 20.82 -25.25 -1.83
CA GLY A 422 21.97 -25.91 -1.23
C GLY A 422 23.07 -24.99 -0.70
N VAL A 423 23.31 -23.83 -1.31
CA VAL A 423 24.50 -23.01 -0.97
C VAL A 423 24.23 -22.07 0.19
N VAL A 424 23.06 -21.46 0.27
CA VAL A 424 22.70 -20.53 1.35
C VAL A 424 22.43 -21.28 2.65
N SER A 425 21.78 -22.44 2.60
CA SER A 425 21.58 -23.32 3.76
C SER A 425 22.93 -23.84 4.31
N LEU A 426 23.90 -24.15 3.44
CA LEU A 426 25.23 -24.62 3.84
C LEU A 426 26.04 -23.49 4.54
N PHE A 427 26.01 -22.28 4.03
CA PHE A 427 26.68 -21.14 4.65
C PHE A 427 26.02 -20.71 5.97
N TRP A 428 24.69 -20.86 6.08
CA TRP A 428 23.96 -20.52 7.32
C TRP A 428 24.21 -21.54 8.43
N SER A 429 24.20 -22.84 8.08
CA SER A 429 24.53 -23.92 9.03
C SER A 429 25.99 -23.86 9.48
N LEU A 430 26.91 -23.54 8.58
CA LEU A 430 28.33 -23.30 8.91
C LEU A 430 28.52 -22.07 9.82
N GLY A 431 27.75 -21.00 9.59
CA GLY A 431 27.76 -19.81 10.44
C GLY A 431 27.27 -20.08 11.85
N GLN A 432 26.21 -20.86 12.03
CA GLN A 432 25.71 -21.27 13.34
C GLN A 432 26.66 -22.23 14.07
N VAL A 433 27.30 -23.16 13.36
CA VAL A 433 28.31 -24.04 13.94
C VAL A 433 29.55 -23.25 14.41
N LEU A 434 29.98 -22.25 13.63
CA LEU A 434 31.09 -21.38 14.03
C LEU A 434 30.77 -20.47 15.22
N GLN A 435 29.51 -20.01 15.35
CA GLN A 435 29.07 -19.26 16.54
C GLN A 435 28.98 -20.15 17.79
N SER A 436 28.47 -21.36 17.69
CA SER A 436 28.41 -22.32 18.79
C SER A 436 29.81 -22.76 19.26
N VAL A 437 30.75 -22.94 18.34
CA VAL A 437 32.15 -23.25 18.67
C VAL A 437 32.85 -22.05 19.34
N ARG A 438 32.55 -20.79 18.93
CA ARG A 438 33.05 -19.60 19.60
C ARG A 438 32.44 -19.40 21.01
N GLY A 439 31.16 -19.76 21.19
CA GLY A 439 30.50 -19.75 22.49
C GLY A 439 31.12 -20.74 23.49
N LEU A 440 31.49 -21.93 23.04
CA LEU A 440 32.14 -22.94 23.86
C LEU A 440 33.60 -22.59 24.20
N ALA A 441 34.30 -21.87 23.35
CA ALA A 441 35.68 -21.42 23.63
C ALA A 441 35.77 -20.26 24.63
N ASN A 442 34.66 -19.50 24.82
CA ASN A 442 34.61 -18.40 25.83
C ASN A 442 34.09 -18.84 27.22
N THR A 443 33.62 -20.08 27.39
CA THR A 443 33.18 -20.64 28.67
C THR A 443 34.23 -21.50 29.34
N SER A 444 35.43 -21.63 28.75
CA SER A 444 36.56 -22.41 29.28
C SER A 444 37.79 -21.54 29.60
N ARG A 445 37.54 -20.26 29.94
CA ARG A 445 38.56 -19.40 30.59
C ARG A 445 38.05 -18.83 31.90
#